data_2873579f52adb536dfc8372375f0c706
#
_entry.id   2873579f52adb536dfc8372375f0c706
#
_cell.length_a   1.000
_cell.length_b   1.000
_cell.length_c   1.000
_cell.angle_alpha   90.00
_cell.angle_beta   90.00
_cell.angle_gamma   90.00
#
_symmetry.space_group_name_H-M   'P 1'
#
loop_
_entity.id
_entity.type
_entity.pdbx_description
1 polymer ?
#
loop_
_entity_poly.entity_id
_entity_poly.type
_entity_poly.pdbx_seq_one_letter_code
_entity_poly.pdbx_strand_id
1 'polypeptide(L)'
;ATSYILLFVIKPDMGVTSIKNSAYYIKEMLMIMPVIFVLTALLDTWIAKEKITKYLGKESKVKGIILSFVLGSISAGPIYAAFPMCVMLHKKGASVRNLVIILSSWAVIKVPMLLNEAKFLGIKFMAIRWVLTVIAIVVFSWIASKIVKDEDIVQKEEKASGLTLNRESCMGCTL
;
A
#
# COMPACT_ATOMS: atom_id res chain seq x y z
N ALA A 1 -10.63 21.14 -11.39
CA ALA A 1 -11.42 22.32 -10.99
C ALA A 1 -12.31 22.81 -12.15
N THR A 2 -11.78 23.10 -13.34
CA THR A 2 -12.52 23.60 -14.51
C THR A 2 -13.68 22.71 -14.95
N SER A 3 -13.50 21.38 -14.95
CA SER A 3 -14.55 20.41 -15.31
C SER A 3 -15.76 20.46 -14.38
N TYR A 4 -15.55 20.70 -13.08
CA TYR A 4 -16.63 20.83 -12.10
C TYR A 4 -17.42 22.13 -12.30
N ILE A 5 -16.73 23.24 -12.62
CA ILE A 5 -17.39 24.52 -12.91
C ILE A 5 -18.26 24.39 -14.18
N LEU A 6 -17.72 23.75 -15.21
CA LEU A 6 -18.46 23.53 -16.46
C LEU A 6 -19.71 22.64 -16.24
N LEU A 7 -19.57 21.60 -15.40
CA LEU A 7 -20.66 20.69 -15.05
C LEU A 7 -21.75 21.40 -14.25
N PHE A 8 -21.38 22.36 -13.38
CA PHE A 8 -22.32 23.17 -12.61
C PHE A 8 -23.12 24.13 -13.49
N VAL A 9 -22.49 24.67 -14.54
CA VAL A 9 -23.16 25.58 -15.49
C VAL A 9 -24.13 24.85 -16.44
N ILE A 10 -23.75 23.64 -16.90
CA ILE A 10 -24.53 22.88 -17.89
C ILE A 10 -25.63 22.05 -17.23
N LYS A 11 -25.35 21.41 -16.07
CA LYS A 11 -26.30 20.55 -15.34
C LYS A 11 -26.11 20.69 -13.83
N PRO A 12 -26.77 21.63 -13.17
CA PRO A 12 -26.58 21.91 -11.74
C PRO A 12 -26.90 20.70 -10.84
N ASP A 13 -27.90 19.89 -11.18
CA ASP A 13 -28.26 18.69 -10.39
C ASP A 13 -27.16 17.64 -10.38
N MET A 14 -26.47 17.45 -11.48
CA MET A 14 -25.30 16.55 -11.55
C MET A 14 -24.11 17.13 -10.80
N GLY A 15 -23.94 18.45 -10.81
CA GLY A 15 -22.90 19.14 -10.05
C GLY A 15 -23.06 18.92 -8.53
N VAL A 16 -24.26 19.13 -8.02
CA VAL A 16 -24.60 18.90 -6.60
C VAL A 16 -24.41 17.44 -6.20
N THR A 17 -24.86 16.51 -7.04
CA THR A 17 -24.69 15.07 -6.78
C THR A 17 -23.21 14.67 -6.75
N SER A 18 -22.40 15.22 -7.64
CA SER A 18 -20.95 14.96 -7.69
C SER A 18 -20.24 15.48 -6.43
N ILE A 19 -20.62 16.66 -5.94
CA ILE A 19 -20.07 17.19 -4.68
C ILE A 19 -20.48 16.33 -3.48
N LYS A 20 -21.75 15.93 -3.39
CA LYS A 20 -22.22 15.05 -2.32
C LYS A 20 -21.46 13.71 -2.30
N ASN A 21 -21.27 13.10 -3.46
CA ASN A 21 -20.51 11.87 -3.57
C ASN A 21 -19.05 12.07 -3.18
N SER A 22 -18.40 13.15 -3.62
CA SER A 22 -17.03 13.47 -3.23
C SER A 22 -16.92 13.70 -1.72
N ALA A 23 -17.83 14.43 -1.11
CA ALA A 23 -17.88 14.65 0.33
C ALA A 23 -18.09 13.35 1.12
N TYR A 24 -18.92 12.43 0.60
CA TYR A 24 -19.11 11.10 1.17
C TYR A 24 -17.80 10.31 1.19
N TYR A 25 -17.05 10.26 0.09
CA TYR A 25 -15.75 9.57 0.03
C TYR A 25 -14.71 10.20 0.95
N ILE A 26 -14.66 11.53 1.05
CA ILE A 26 -13.75 12.22 1.98
C ILE A 26 -14.08 11.84 3.42
N LYS A 27 -15.37 11.84 3.79
CA LYS A 27 -15.82 11.42 5.13
C LYS A 27 -15.43 9.98 5.42
N GLU A 28 -15.67 9.07 4.48
CA GLU A 28 -15.30 7.65 4.59
C GLU A 28 -13.79 7.48 4.79
N MET A 29 -12.96 8.19 4.02
CA MET A 29 -11.51 8.19 4.19
C MET A 29 -11.09 8.66 5.59
N LEU A 30 -11.66 9.77 6.06
CA LEU A 30 -11.35 10.31 7.39
C LEU A 30 -11.75 9.36 8.54
N MET A 31 -12.82 8.58 8.36
CA MET A 31 -13.24 7.59 9.35
C MET A 31 -12.37 6.33 9.34
N ILE A 32 -11.90 5.91 8.18
CA ILE A 32 -11.11 4.68 8.02
C ILE A 32 -9.64 4.91 8.42
N MET A 33 -9.07 6.09 8.15
CA MET A 33 -7.66 6.38 8.41
C MET A 33 -7.22 6.12 9.87
N PRO A 34 -7.93 6.62 10.91
CA PRO A 34 -7.54 6.34 12.29
C PRO A 34 -7.50 4.85 12.61
N VAL A 35 -8.49 4.10 12.12
CA VAL A 35 -8.57 2.64 12.32
C VAL A 35 -7.37 1.94 11.70
N ILE A 36 -6.97 2.36 10.49
CA ILE A 36 -5.78 1.81 9.81
C ILE A 36 -4.51 2.11 10.59
N PHE A 37 -4.35 3.33 11.11
CA PHE A 37 -3.17 3.68 11.90
C PHE A 37 -3.09 2.86 13.19
N VAL A 38 -4.19 2.69 13.90
CA VAL A 38 -4.26 1.84 15.10
C VAL A 38 -3.93 0.38 14.74
N LEU A 39 -4.54 -0.15 13.68
CA LEU A 39 -4.28 -1.51 13.22
C LEU A 39 -2.81 -1.70 12.84
N THR A 40 -2.22 -0.75 12.12
CA THR A 40 -0.81 -0.80 11.72
C THR A 40 0.11 -0.76 12.95
N ALA A 41 -0.20 0.06 13.94
CA ALA A 41 0.55 0.12 15.20
C ALA A 41 0.46 -1.19 16.00
N LEU A 42 -0.72 -1.81 16.05
CA LEU A 42 -0.89 -3.13 16.66
C LEU A 42 -0.11 -4.22 15.93
N LEU A 43 -0.17 -4.24 14.60
CA LEU A 43 0.60 -5.18 13.79
C LEU A 43 2.10 -4.97 13.95
N ASP A 44 2.56 -3.73 14.11
CA ASP A 44 3.95 -3.43 14.39
C ASP A 44 4.43 -4.06 15.70
N THR A 45 3.59 -4.07 16.72
CA THR A 45 3.90 -4.68 18.01
C THR A 45 3.87 -6.21 17.95
N TRP A 46 2.89 -6.79 17.22
CA TRP A 46 2.68 -8.24 17.20
C TRP A 46 3.59 -9.00 16.24
N ILE A 47 4.01 -8.35 15.15
CA ILE A 47 4.83 -9.02 14.15
C ILE A 47 6.31 -8.79 14.45
N ALA A 48 6.99 -9.85 14.88
CA ALA A 48 8.41 -9.81 15.17
C ALA A 48 9.24 -9.52 13.91
N LYS A 49 10.28 -8.69 14.06
CA LYS A 49 11.20 -8.28 12.97
C LYS A 49 11.84 -9.49 12.30
N GLU A 50 12.21 -10.50 13.08
CA GLU A 50 12.87 -11.74 12.62
C GLU A 50 11.99 -12.51 11.63
N LYS A 51 10.66 -12.54 11.86
CA LYS A 51 9.72 -13.19 10.95
C LYS A 51 9.65 -12.45 9.62
N ILE A 52 9.56 -11.10 9.65
CA ILE A 52 9.52 -10.30 8.44
C ILE A 52 10.81 -10.46 7.64
N THR A 53 11.98 -10.35 8.28
CA THR A 53 13.26 -10.51 7.60
C THR A 53 13.40 -11.91 6.98
N LYS A 54 12.94 -12.96 7.67
CA LYS A 54 13.01 -14.35 7.18
C LYS A 54 12.08 -14.59 5.98
N TYR A 55 10.85 -14.09 6.02
CA TYR A 55 9.84 -14.41 5.01
C TYR A 55 9.68 -13.36 3.90
N LEU A 56 9.97 -12.10 4.18
CA LEU A 56 9.82 -10.97 3.25
C LEU A 56 11.15 -10.23 2.97
N GLY A 57 12.25 -10.64 3.60
CA GLY A 57 13.58 -10.07 3.39
C GLY A 57 14.19 -10.44 2.03
N LYS A 58 15.41 -9.95 1.78
CA LYS A 58 16.15 -10.18 0.52
C LYS A 58 16.38 -11.66 0.22
N GLU A 59 16.58 -12.48 1.24
CA GLU A 59 16.89 -13.91 1.10
C GLU A 59 15.64 -14.79 0.89
N SER A 60 14.45 -14.24 1.00
CA SER A 60 13.20 -15.00 0.92
C SER A 60 12.89 -15.56 -0.48
N LYS A 61 13.63 -15.11 -1.51
CA LYS A 61 13.54 -15.60 -2.91
C LYS A 61 12.07 -15.77 -3.36
N VAL A 62 11.71 -16.97 -3.85
CA VAL A 62 10.37 -17.29 -4.38
C VAL A 62 9.32 -17.32 -3.27
N LYS A 63 9.65 -17.78 -2.08
CA LYS A 63 8.71 -17.81 -0.94
C LYS A 63 8.22 -16.41 -0.56
N GLY A 64 9.11 -15.42 -0.58
CA GLY A 64 8.75 -14.03 -0.33
C GLY A 64 7.81 -13.46 -1.39
N ILE A 65 8.03 -13.80 -2.66
CA ILE A 65 7.16 -13.39 -3.77
C ILE A 65 5.74 -13.93 -3.56
N ILE A 66 5.60 -15.25 -3.33
CA ILE A 66 4.29 -15.89 -3.13
C ILE A 66 3.58 -15.29 -1.92
N LEU A 67 4.29 -15.15 -0.79
CA LEU A 67 3.71 -14.58 0.42
C LEU A 67 3.26 -13.13 0.22
N SER A 68 4.03 -12.34 -0.52
CA SER A 68 3.68 -10.96 -0.86
C SER A 68 2.43 -10.88 -1.73
N PHE A 69 2.26 -11.77 -2.71
CA PHE A 69 1.04 -11.87 -3.49
C PHE A 69 -0.16 -12.24 -2.63
N VAL A 70 -0.03 -13.22 -1.75
CA VAL A 70 -1.11 -13.66 -0.85
C VAL A 70 -1.51 -12.51 0.08
N LEU A 71 -0.54 -11.84 0.73
CA LEU A 71 -0.81 -10.71 1.61
C LEU A 71 -1.50 -9.56 0.88
N GLY A 72 -1.03 -9.20 -0.32
CA GLY A 72 -1.66 -8.14 -1.11
C GLY A 72 -3.07 -8.50 -1.58
N SER A 73 -3.30 -9.75 -2.01
CA SER A 73 -4.59 -10.18 -2.57
C SER A 73 -5.69 -10.36 -1.54
N ILE A 74 -5.35 -10.81 -0.32
CA ILE A 74 -6.31 -11.00 0.78
C ILE A 74 -6.67 -9.68 1.44
N SER A 75 -5.82 -8.67 1.30
CA SER A 75 -6.01 -7.38 1.95
C SER A 75 -7.32 -6.72 1.55
N ALA A 76 -8.14 -6.41 2.55
CA ALA A 76 -9.37 -5.64 2.39
C ALA A 76 -9.10 -4.17 2.73
N GLY A 77 -9.56 -3.26 1.87
CA GLY A 77 -9.45 -1.83 2.13
C GLY A 77 -8.85 -1.03 0.98
N PRO A 78 -8.84 0.30 1.11
CA PRO A 78 -8.30 1.19 0.10
C PRO A 78 -6.76 1.11 0.04
N ILE A 79 -6.20 1.45 -1.12
CA ILE A 79 -4.75 1.31 -1.37
C ILE A 79 -3.90 2.19 -0.43
N TYR A 80 -4.42 3.34 0.00
CA TYR A 80 -3.70 4.22 0.93
C TYR A 80 -3.47 3.59 2.32
N ALA A 81 -4.23 2.54 2.67
CA ALA A 81 -3.96 1.73 3.85
C ALA A 81 -2.70 0.86 3.71
N ALA A 82 -2.35 0.50 2.48
CA ALA A 82 -1.18 -0.31 2.20
C ALA A 82 0.14 0.45 2.47
N PHE A 83 0.17 1.78 2.28
CA PHE A 83 1.39 2.56 2.43
C PHE A 83 1.97 2.50 3.86
N PRO A 84 1.23 2.85 4.93
CA PRO A 84 1.76 2.74 6.30
C PRO A 84 2.22 1.32 6.64
N MET A 85 1.47 0.31 6.18
CA MET A 85 1.84 -1.09 6.39
C MET A 85 3.12 -1.46 5.66
N CYS A 86 3.33 -1.02 4.42
CA CYS A 86 4.56 -1.27 3.68
C CYS A 86 5.75 -0.57 4.31
N VAL A 87 5.59 0.66 4.81
CA VAL A 87 6.63 1.38 5.55
C VAL A 87 7.02 0.61 6.81
N MET A 88 6.06 0.13 7.60
CA MET A 88 6.31 -0.69 8.79
C MET A 88 7.06 -1.98 8.43
N LEU A 89 6.62 -2.69 7.39
CA LEU A 89 7.28 -3.92 6.94
C LEU A 89 8.71 -3.65 6.46
N HIS A 90 8.94 -2.51 5.78
CA HIS A 90 10.28 -2.12 5.36
C HIS A 90 11.21 -1.87 6.54
N LYS A 91 10.76 -1.12 7.55
CA LYS A 91 11.50 -0.89 8.81
C LYS A 91 11.85 -2.20 9.52
N LYS A 92 11.03 -3.23 9.36
CA LYS A 92 11.27 -4.58 9.87
C LYS A 92 12.12 -5.47 8.96
N GLY A 93 12.62 -4.95 7.84
CA GLY A 93 13.57 -5.64 6.96
C GLY A 93 12.95 -6.34 5.75
N ALA A 94 11.71 -6.02 5.39
CA ALA A 94 11.14 -6.47 4.11
C ALA A 94 11.87 -5.82 2.93
N SER A 95 12.14 -6.59 1.88
CA SER A 95 12.81 -6.09 0.68
C SER A 95 11.89 -5.22 -0.19
N VAL A 96 12.45 -4.21 -0.86
CA VAL A 96 11.72 -3.35 -1.80
C VAL A 96 10.94 -4.16 -2.82
N ARG A 97 11.53 -5.23 -3.37
CA ARG A 97 10.84 -6.11 -4.32
C ARG A 97 9.53 -6.67 -3.76
N ASN A 98 9.55 -7.21 -2.54
CA ASN A 98 8.38 -7.79 -1.92
C ASN A 98 7.33 -6.74 -1.56
N LEU A 99 7.75 -5.54 -1.15
CA LEU A 99 6.85 -4.41 -0.89
C LEU A 99 6.13 -3.94 -2.15
N VAL A 100 6.84 -3.85 -3.27
CA VAL A 100 6.24 -3.49 -4.57
C VAL A 100 5.21 -4.54 -4.99
N ILE A 101 5.48 -5.84 -4.75
CA ILE A 101 4.51 -6.90 -5.02
C ILE A 101 3.27 -6.75 -4.13
N ILE A 102 3.43 -6.50 -2.84
CA ILE A 102 2.30 -6.28 -1.90
C ILE A 102 1.45 -5.11 -2.38
N LEU A 103 2.05 -3.95 -2.66
CA LEU A 103 1.34 -2.75 -3.11
C LEU A 103 0.61 -2.99 -4.43
N SER A 104 1.28 -3.60 -5.41
CA SER A 104 0.70 -3.87 -6.72
C SER A 104 -0.44 -4.89 -6.65
N SER A 105 -0.26 -5.96 -5.87
CA SER A 105 -1.31 -6.97 -5.65
C SER A 105 -2.50 -6.39 -4.93
N TRP A 106 -2.27 -5.57 -3.91
CA TRP A 106 -3.32 -4.83 -3.20
C TRP A 106 -4.14 -3.94 -4.12
N ALA A 107 -3.48 -3.28 -5.10
CA ALA A 107 -4.15 -2.39 -6.04
C ALA A 107 -4.99 -3.15 -7.08
N VAL A 108 -4.49 -4.29 -7.60
CA VAL A 108 -4.99 -4.88 -8.85
C VAL A 108 -5.56 -6.29 -8.68
N ILE A 109 -5.07 -7.08 -7.71
CA ILE A 109 -5.44 -8.50 -7.54
C ILE A 109 -6.22 -8.70 -6.24
N LYS A 110 -7.38 -8.06 -6.11
CA LYS A 110 -8.26 -8.29 -4.97
C LYS A 110 -9.25 -9.42 -5.25
N VAL A 111 -9.43 -10.31 -4.28
CA VAL A 111 -10.38 -11.43 -4.41
C VAL A 111 -11.79 -10.96 -4.80
N PRO A 112 -12.39 -9.92 -4.18
CA PRO A 112 -13.71 -9.43 -4.60
C PRO A 112 -13.74 -8.93 -6.05
N MET A 113 -12.65 -8.31 -6.52
CA MET A 113 -12.55 -7.80 -7.88
C MET A 113 -12.48 -8.93 -8.91
N LEU A 114 -11.70 -9.99 -8.60
CA LEU A 114 -11.63 -11.19 -9.44
C LEU A 114 -12.98 -11.89 -9.56
N LEU A 115 -13.75 -11.97 -8.47
CA LEU A 115 -15.09 -12.56 -8.49
C LEU A 115 -16.04 -11.75 -9.37
N ASN A 116 -16.00 -10.42 -9.30
CA ASN A 116 -16.80 -9.55 -10.16
C ASN A 116 -16.40 -9.71 -11.63
N GLU A 117 -15.13 -9.77 -11.94
CA GLU A 117 -14.67 -10.01 -13.31
C GLU A 117 -15.10 -11.37 -13.86
N ALA A 118 -14.98 -12.42 -13.06
CA ALA A 118 -15.45 -13.75 -13.45
C ALA A 118 -16.95 -13.75 -13.77
N LYS A 119 -17.73 -12.98 -12.98
CA LYS A 119 -19.18 -12.87 -13.17
C LYS A 119 -19.58 -12.08 -14.41
N PHE A 120 -18.92 -10.94 -14.69
CA PHE A 120 -19.32 -10.02 -15.77
C PHE A 120 -18.59 -10.26 -17.08
N LEU A 121 -17.32 -10.66 -17.04
CA LEU A 121 -16.46 -10.80 -18.23
C LEU A 121 -16.14 -12.28 -18.54
N GLY A 122 -16.51 -13.17 -17.63
CA GLY A 122 -16.27 -14.60 -17.76
C GLY A 122 -14.92 -15.07 -17.22
N ILE A 123 -14.87 -16.32 -16.82
CA ILE A 123 -13.71 -16.96 -16.17
C ILE A 123 -12.47 -16.97 -17.07
N LYS A 124 -12.63 -17.17 -18.39
CA LYS A 124 -11.51 -17.21 -19.34
C LYS A 124 -10.78 -15.85 -19.38
N PHE A 125 -11.53 -14.75 -19.47
CA PHE A 125 -10.96 -13.40 -19.49
C PHE A 125 -10.26 -13.11 -18.16
N MET A 126 -10.92 -13.38 -17.05
CA MET A 126 -10.36 -13.17 -15.70
C MET A 126 -9.05 -13.95 -15.53
N ALA A 127 -8.98 -15.21 -15.95
CA ALA A 127 -7.78 -16.03 -15.81
C ALA A 127 -6.61 -15.49 -16.64
N ILE A 128 -6.84 -15.13 -17.92
CA ILE A 128 -5.81 -14.56 -18.79
C ILE A 128 -5.29 -13.24 -18.20
N ARG A 129 -6.20 -12.33 -17.80
CA ARG A 129 -5.84 -11.07 -17.19
C ARG A 129 -5.03 -11.28 -15.89
N TRP A 130 -5.45 -12.22 -15.06
CA TRP A 130 -4.75 -12.54 -13.80
C TRP A 130 -3.32 -13.00 -14.05
N VAL A 131 -3.12 -13.96 -14.97
CA VAL A 131 -1.78 -14.45 -15.34
C VAL A 131 -0.90 -13.33 -15.86
N LEU A 132 -1.40 -12.52 -16.81
CA LEU A 132 -0.65 -11.39 -17.36
C LEU A 132 -0.30 -10.36 -16.29
N THR A 133 -1.22 -10.08 -15.37
CA THR A 133 -1.00 -9.15 -14.25
C THR A 133 0.07 -9.67 -13.29
N VAL A 134 0.05 -10.96 -12.95
CA VAL A 134 1.08 -11.57 -12.09
C VAL A 134 2.45 -11.46 -12.74
N ILE A 135 2.56 -11.77 -14.02
CA ILE A 135 3.83 -11.64 -14.77
C ILE A 135 4.30 -10.18 -14.75
N ALA A 136 3.41 -9.24 -15.07
CA ALA A 136 3.73 -7.80 -15.07
C ALA A 136 4.21 -7.31 -13.69
N ILE A 137 3.54 -7.71 -12.60
CA ILE A 137 3.93 -7.35 -11.24
C ILE A 137 5.33 -7.90 -10.90
N VAL A 138 5.63 -9.15 -11.25
CA VAL A 138 6.94 -9.74 -10.99
C VAL A 138 8.04 -9.00 -11.76
N VAL A 139 7.82 -8.73 -13.04
CA VAL A 139 8.77 -7.97 -13.87
C VAL A 139 8.97 -6.55 -13.31
N PHE A 140 7.89 -5.86 -13.02
CA PHE A 140 7.93 -4.51 -12.46
C PHE A 140 8.65 -4.46 -11.10
N SER A 141 8.35 -5.41 -10.21
CA SER A 141 9.01 -5.49 -8.90
C SER A 141 10.51 -5.78 -9.00
N TRP A 142 10.91 -6.57 -9.98
CA TRP A 142 12.32 -6.83 -10.26
C TRP A 142 13.05 -5.57 -10.77
N ILE A 143 12.43 -4.83 -11.71
CA ILE A 143 12.97 -3.56 -12.20
C ILE A 143 13.05 -2.55 -11.06
N ALA A 144 11.98 -2.38 -10.28
CA ALA A 144 11.94 -1.47 -9.15
C ALA A 144 13.04 -1.77 -8.12
N SER A 145 13.29 -3.03 -7.82
CA SER A 145 14.34 -3.46 -6.88
C SER A 145 15.78 -3.19 -7.38
N LYS A 146 15.96 -2.98 -8.68
CA LYS A 146 17.25 -2.57 -9.25
C LYS A 146 17.47 -1.07 -9.22
N ILE A 147 16.39 -0.30 -9.35
CA ILE A 147 16.44 1.18 -9.38
C ILE A 147 16.47 1.75 -7.97
N VAL A 148 15.63 1.20 -7.08
CA VAL A 148 15.48 1.68 -5.70
C VAL A 148 16.27 0.77 -4.77
N LYS A 149 17.28 1.30 -4.12
CA LYS A 149 18.02 0.59 -3.06
C LYS A 149 17.24 0.68 -1.75
N ASP A 150 17.27 -0.39 -0.96
CA ASP A 150 16.59 -0.42 0.35
C ASP A 150 17.09 0.71 1.29
N GLU A 151 18.35 1.12 1.13
CA GLU A 151 18.98 2.17 1.91
C GLU A 151 18.42 3.57 1.61
N ASP A 152 18.01 3.81 0.36
CA ASP A 152 17.49 5.12 -0.06
C ASP A 152 16.13 5.46 0.60
N ILE A 153 15.35 4.44 0.93
CA ILE A 153 14.02 4.60 1.54
C ILE A 153 14.16 4.96 3.02
N VAL A 154 15.06 4.29 3.73
CA VAL A 154 15.28 4.51 5.17
C VAL A 154 15.84 5.92 5.43
N GLN A 155 16.82 6.36 4.64
CA GLN A 155 17.42 7.70 4.81
C GLN A 155 16.45 8.86 4.55
N LYS A 156 15.48 8.66 3.65
CA LYS A 156 14.48 9.71 3.34
C LYS A 156 13.48 9.89 4.48
N GLU A 157 13.16 8.85 5.22
CA GLU A 157 12.25 8.92 6.37
C GLU A 157 12.92 9.57 7.60
N GLU A 158 14.19 9.28 7.87
CA GLU A 158 14.93 9.93 8.96
C GLU A 158 15.05 11.44 8.75
N LYS A 159 15.19 11.89 7.49
CA LYS A 159 15.20 13.33 7.15
C LYS A 159 13.80 13.98 7.19
N ALA A 160 12.73 13.19 7.08
CA ALA A 160 11.35 13.69 7.09
C ALA A 160 10.74 13.73 8.50
N SER A 161 11.27 12.97 9.45
CA SER A 161 10.88 13.06 10.86
C SER A 161 11.59 14.27 11.49
N GLY A 162 10.92 15.42 11.54
CA GLY A 162 11.46 16.72 11.94
C GLY A 162 11.83 16.89 13.41
N LEU A 163 12.12 15.84 14.14
CA LEU A 163 12.67 15.83 15.49
C LEU A 163 14.06 15.18 15.45
N THR A 164 15.05 15.96 15.07
CA THR A 164 16.45 15.57 15.27
C THR A 164 16.87 15.91 16.69
N LEU A 165 16.93 14.93 17.55
CA LEU A 165 17.59 15.05 18.86
C LEU A 165 19.10 15.22 18.62
N ASN A 166 19.59 16.44 18.81
CA ASN A 166 21.02 16.67 18.85
C ASN A 166 21.60 16.02 20.12
N ARG A 167 22.30 14.90 19.93
CA ARG A 167 22.89 14.13 21.04
C ARG A 167 23.94 14.92 21.84
N GLU A 168 24.57 15.94 21.25
CA GLU A 168 25.54 16.80 21.92
C GLU A 168 24.89 17.82 22.86
N SER A 169 23.60 18.12 22.65
CA SER A 169 22.83 19.03 23.52
C SER A 169 21.90 18.32 24.49
N CYS A 170 21.88 16.99 24.49
CA CYS A 170 21.04 16.21 25.38
C CYS A 170 21.67 16.08 26.77
N MET A 171 21.18 16.85 27.74
CA MET A 171 21.61 16.83 29.15
C MET A 171 21.11 15.59 29.91
N GLY A 172 21.01 14.43 29.28
CA GLY A 172 20.80 13.15 29.97
C GLY A 172 19.69 13.15 31.04
N CYS A 173 18.47 13.58 30.70
CA CYS A 173 17.31 13.39 31.56
C CYS A 173 16.98 11.89 31.61
N THR A 174 17.64 11.16 32.49
CA THR A 174 17.20 9.80 32.87
C THR A 174 15.92 9.94 33.67
N LEU A 175 14.77 9.74 33.02
CA LEU A 175 13.52 9.32 33.61
C LEU A 175 13.32 7.85 33.31
#